data_daba255f7240f46ccafb26af6c6f971a
#
_entry.id   daba255f7240f46ccafb26af6c6f971a
#
_cell.length_a   1.000
_cell.length_b   1.000
_cell.length_c   1.000
_cell.angle_alpha   90.00
_cell.angle_beta   90.00
_cell.angle_gamma   90.00
#
_symmetry.space_group_name_H-M   'P 1'
#
loop_
_entity.id
_entity.type
_entity.pdbx_description
1 polymer ?
#
loop_
_entity_poly.entity_id
_entity_poly.type
_entity_poly.pdbx_seq_one_letter_code
_entity_poly.pdbx_strand_id
1 'polypeptide(L)'
;MKMFKRTLLAATLIATSMSALAMGGNSGPATNYIMQGHIGEIMMNPYGIAPLTAIIRDGGYDLSNVSVKILPKPNGAPLEYKVSKTEVLTHGGIPVFGLYPDYVNNIEVTYTRTLRGKSETFTDQIQLYAPPTYTEVAGIKAERHALFGTEVKKVDPEFKDRLYFVNNIAEKSGIGTRAVWNNPVGGALQWNFYPQNAIIDTAGDIRWYMFANPIYDLRDIYKAGVMMGFKQNDDGLLTWGYGQRYVKYDIMGREVFNRLLPLRYNDYSHSMDDAQNGHYFLRVASSNYIRPDGKHVRTVRDVIAEVDEQGHVIDEWRLPDILDVYRSNVLKVLDQGAVCLNIDASQAGKTLTAEELSKAEESNEFGDIVGTGAGRNWLHVNSVDYDPEDDSIIISSRHQSAIIKIGRDKEVKWILSSPEGWKGDLAKRVLKPVDKNGKPIKCEGSKCEGDFDWTWTQHTAFKIDEKSKGNIIYVSAFDNGDARGMEQPPLPDMKYSRGVIYKIDQKKGTVEQVWEYGKERGHKLFSAVTSLVEYQPDHDSVAMYSATAGAQYDLKTGAFVSAPNPTIMEFRWGETTPAVEIQLKDCTGYQAWPFSLKKAFGQEIKAGRK
;
A
#
# COMPACT_ATOMS: atom_id res chain seq x y z
N MET A 1 68.86 -45.21 12.91
CA MET A 1 68.87 -43.72 12.92
C MET A 1 68.67 -43.05 11.56
N LYS A 2 69.13 -43.61 10.46
CA LYS A 2 68.95 -43.00 9.12
C LYS A 2 67.55 -43.11 8.51
N MET A 3 66.78 -44.13 8.87
CA MET A 3 65.38 -44.29 8.38
C MET A 3 64.38 -43.35 9.06
N PHE A 4 64.61 -43.02 10.33
CA PHE A 4 63.72 -42.12 11.10
C PHE A 4 63.87 -40.66 10.63
N LYS A 5 65.03 -40.23 10.19
CA LYS A 5 65.27 -38.89 9.67
C LYS A 5 64.60 -38.65 8.28
N ARG A 6 64.54 -39.73 7.44
CA ARG A 6 63.87 -39.64 6.14
C ARG A 6 62.35 -39.57 6.26
N THR A 7 61.78 -40.30 7.24
CA THR A 7 60.32 -40.28 7.48
C THR A 7 59.87 -38.94 8.11
N LEU A 8 60.70 -38.35 8.97
CA LEU A 8 60.40 -37.05 9.56
C LEU A 8 60.49 -35.91 8.51
N LEU A 9 61.46 -36.02 7.58
CA LEU A 9 61.58 -35.02 6.52
C LEU A 9 60.43 -35.10 5.49
N ALA A 10 59.96 -36.32 5.21
CA ALA A 10 58.82 -36.53 4.32
C ALA A 10 57.52 -36.04 4.99
N ALA A 11 57.34 -36.31 6.33
CA ALA A 11 56.18 -35.81 7.07
C ALA A 11 56.17 -34.27 7.17
N THR A 12 57.35 -33.66 7.37
CA THR A 12 57.46 -32.19 7.42
C THR A 12 57.23 -31.55 6.06
N LEU A 13 57.67 -32.18 4.97
CA LEU A 13 57.41 -31.68 3.60
C LEU A 13 55.92 -31.85 3.23
N ILE A 14 55.26 -32.92 3.63
CA ILE A 14 53.82 -33.11 3.40
C ILE A 14 53.02 -32.13 4.26
N ALA A 15 53.42 -31.90 5.51
CA ALA A 15 52.75 -30.92 6.37
C ALA A 15 52.92 -29.47 5.89
N THR A 16 54.10 -29.11 5.37
CA THR A 16 54.35 -27.79 4.79
C THR A 16 53.66 -27.62 3.42
N SER A 17 53.58 -28.68 2.60
CA SER A 17 52.82 -28.62 1.35
C SER A 17 51.29 -28.57 1.58
N MET A 18 50.77 -29.26 2.61
CA MET A 18 49.37 -29.13 2.98
C MET A 18 49.05 -27.76 3.62
N SER A 19 49.98 -27.18 4.38
CA SER A 19 49.79 -25.82 4.90
C SER A 19 49.90 -24.76 3.79
N ALA A 20 50.73 -24.98 2.80
CA ALA A 20 50.80 -24.10 1.62
C ALA A 20 49.55 -24.24 0.71
N LEU A 21 48.94 -25.43 0.64
CA LEU A 21 47.66 -25.64 -0.03
C LEU A 21 46.49 -25.08 0.77
N ALA A 22 46.58 -25.09 2.10
CA ALA A 22 45.57 -24.47 2.97
C ALA A 22 45.68 -22.94 3.03
N MET A 23 46.89 -22.40 2.80
CA MET A 23 47.12 -20.96 2.67
C MET A 23 47.16 -20.49 1.20
N GLY A 24 47.19 -21.41 0.26
CA GLY A 24 46.92 -21.18 -1.14
C GLY A 24 45.45 -20.86 -1.27
N GLY A 25 45.16 -19.68 -0.80
CA GLY A 25 43.90 -19.01 -0.73
C GLY A 25 42.89 -19.44 -1.77
N ASN A 26 41.82 -19.07 -1.65
CA ASN A 26 40.71 -18.80 -2.56
C ASN A 26 40.96 -18.95 -4.08
N SER A 27 41.80 -19.88 -4.49
CA SER A 27 41.79 -20.42 -5.84
C SER A 27 40.79 -21.57 -5.88
N GLY A 28 39.52 -21.29 -5.51
CA GLY A 28 38.44 -21.99 -6.12
C GLY A 28 38.58 -21.90 -7.64
N PRO A 29 38.02 -22.81 -8.41
CA PRO A 29 38.05 -22.70 -9.86
C PRO A 29 37.64 -21.27 -10.22
N ALA A 30 38.48 -20.59 -11.02
CA ALA A 30 38.18 -19.28 -11.54
C ALA A 30 36.78 -19.38 -12.15
N THR A 31 35.76 -18.84 -11.46
CA THR A 31 34.46 -18.70 -12.04
C THR A 31 34.65 -17.75 -13.22
N ASN A 32 34.54 -18.29 -14.42
CA ASN A 32 34.54 -17.47 -15.62
C ASN A 32 33.26 -16.64 -15.59
N TYR A 33 33.32 -15.45 -14.99
CA TYR A 33 32.26 -14.48 -15.09
C TYR A 33 32.20 -14.01 -16.54
N ILE A 34 31.06 -14.23 -17.18
CA ILE A 34 30.82 -13.65 -18.50
C ILE A 34 30.56 -12.16 -18.26
N MET A 35 31.58 -11.35 -18.42
CA MET A 35 31.45 -9.90 -18.42
C MET A 35 30.82 -9.48 -19.74
N GLN A 36 29.68 -8.78 -19.67
CA GLN A 36 28.99 -8.24 -20.86
C GLN A 36 29.26 -6.74 -21.07
N GLY A 37 30.23 -6.18 -20.39
CA GLY A 37 30.54 -4.75 -20.47
C GLY A 37 31.92 -4.45 -19.91
N HIS A 38 32.13 -3.19 -19.50
CA HIS A 38 33.44 -2.66 -19.05
C HIS A 38 33.54 -2.54 -17.52
N ILE A 39 32.60 -3.08 -16.76
CA ILE A 39 32.56 -3.11 -15.29
C ILE A 39 32.39 -4.55 -14.79
N GLY A 40 31.71 -4.79 -13.67
CA GLY A 40 31.69 -6.11 -13.04
C GLY A 40 30.63 -7.08 -13.58
N GLU A 41 30.44 -8.15 -12.85
CA GLU A 41 29.45 -9.20 -13.14
C GLU A 41 28.00 -8.72 -12.97
N ILE A 42 27.05 -9.49 -13.52
CA ILE A 42 25.62 -9.21 -13.40
C ILE A 42 25.00 -10.21 -12.43
N MET A 43 24.30 -9.69 -11.41
CA MET A 43 23.55 -10.47 -10.43
C MET A 43 22.06 -10.28 -10.65
N MET A 44 21.37 -11.34 -11.05
CA MET A 44 19.90 -11.34 -11.13
C MET A 44 19.27 -11.50 -9.76
N ASN A 45 18.14 -10.80 -9.53
CA ASN A 45 17.36 -10.88 -8.28
C ASN A 45 18.23 -10.79 -7.03
N PRO A 46 19.03 -9.72 -6.87
CA PRO A 46 20.12 -9.67 -5.91
C PRO A 46 19.70 -9.85 -4.45
N TYR A 47 18.46 -9.50 -4.13
CA TYR A 47 17.90 -9.59 -2.77
C TYR A 47 16.83 -10.66 -2.61
N GLY A 48 16.55 -11.45 -3.65
CA GLY A 48 15.69 -12.63 -3.59
C GLY A 48 14.19 -12.38 -3.73
N ILE A 49 13.71 -11.15 -3.67
CA ILE A 49 12.27 -10.84 -3.70
C ILE A 49 11.80 -10.03 -4.92
N ALA A 50 12.71 -9.64 -5.80
CA ALA A 50 12.43 -8.84 -7.00
C ALA A 50 13.02 -9.48 -8.27
N PRO A 51 12.42 -10.57 -8.80
CA PRO A 51 13.03 -11.39 -9.86
C PRO A 51 13.29 -10.67 -11.20
N LEU A 52 12.59 -9.57 -11.48
CA LEU A 52 12.77 -8.76 -12.69
C LEU A 52 13.76 -7.61 -12.50
N THR A 53 14.70 -7.77 -11.57
CA THR A 53 15.78 -6.81 -11.30
C THR A 53 17.15 -7.47 -11.39
N ALA A 54 18.17 -6.66 -11.62
CA ALA A 54 19.55 -7.10 -11.58
C ALA A 54 20.46 -5.98 -11.03
N ILE A 55 21.67 -6.32 -10.64
CA ILE A 55 22.75 -5.37 -10.36
C ILE A 55 23.91 -5.68 -11.28
N ILE A 56 24.42 -4.68 -11.98
CA ILE A 56 25.68 -4.75 -12.68
C ILE A 56 26.75 -4.21 -11.71
N ARG A 57 27.56 -5.11 -11.16
CA ARG A 57 28.58 -4.76 -10.15
C ARG A 57 29.53 -3.70 -10.67
N ASP A 58 29.97 -2.80 -9.79
CA ASP A 58 30.86 -1.70 -10.16
C ASP A 58 32.28 -2.13 -10.58
N GLY A 59 32.69 -3.37 -10.27
CA GLY A 59 34.02 -3.90 -10.59
C GLY A 59 35.16 -3.19 -9.86
N GLY A 60 34.87 -2.44 -8.80
CA GLY A 60 35.83 -1.63 -8.05
C GLY A 60 36.07 -0.25 -8.65
N TYR A 61 35.28 0.17 -9.62
CA TYR A 61 35.33 1.51 -10.21
C TYR A 61 34.41 2.48 -9.47
N ASP A 62 34.81 3.75 -9.42
CA ASP A 62 33.90 4.83 -9.06
C ASP A 62 33.04 5.18 -10.27
N LEU A 63 31.72 5.00 -10.15
CA LEU A 63 30.75 5.22 -11.22
C LEU A 63 29.99 6.52 -11.02
N SER A 64 29.77 7.25 -12.13
CA SER A 64 28.96 8.47 -12.18
C SER A 64 28.23 8.60 -13.51
N ASN A 65 27.28 9.55 -13.61
CA ASN A 65 26.49 9.81 -14.82
C ASN A 65 25.79 8.55 -15.36
N VAL A 66 25.24 7.75 -14.45
CA VAL A 66 24.64 6.47 -14.78
C VAL A 66 23.24 6.66 -15.33
N SER A 67 22.96 6.03 -16.47
CA SER A 67 21.60 5.87 -17.01
C SER A 67 21.40 4.44 -17.51
N VAL A 68 20.19 3.95 -17.33
CA VAL A 68 19.76 2.60 -17.75
C VAL A 68 18.57 2.73 -18.67
N LYS A 69 18.60 2.01 -19.78
CA LYS A 69 17.50 1.93 -20.74
C LYS A 69 17.19 0.48 -21.07
N ILE A 70 15.98 0.04 -20.76
CA ILE A 70 15.45 -1.24 -21.20
C ILE A 70 14.79 -1.01 -22.56
N LEU A 71 15.32 -1.64 -23.61
CA LEU A 71 14.77 -1.52 -24.94
C LEU A 71 13.43 -2.27 -25.03
N PRO A 72 12.44 -1.73 -25.76
CA PRO A 72 11.13 -2.36 -25.83
C PRO A 72 11.18 -3.70 -26.56
N LYS A 73 10.41 -4.67 -26.09
CA LYS A 73 10.02 -5.83 -26.90
C LYS A 73 9.00 -5.41 -27.97
N PRO A 74 8.68 -6.25 -28.95
CA PRO A 74 7.59 -5.97 -29.89
C PRO A 74 6.29 -5.56 -29.14
N ASN A 75 5.73 -4.41 -29.50
CA ASN A 75 4.55 -3.80 -28.86
C ASN A 75 4.70 -3.40 -27.38
N GLY A 76 5.91 -3.46 -26.82
CA GLY A 76 6.19 -3.00 -25.46
C GLY A 76 6.58 -1.52 -25.39
N ALA A 77 6.70 -1.01 -24.18
CA ALA A 77 7.16 0.34 -23.90
C ALA A 77 8.64 0.37 -23.47
N PRO A 78 9.45 1.33 -23.94
CA PRO A 78 10.80 1.53 -23.42
C PRO A 78 10.74 1.99 -21.97
N LEU A 79 11.78 1.68 -21.21
CA LEU A 79 11.96 2.20 -19.87
C LEU A 79 13.35 2.82 -19.75
N GLU A 80 13.43 4.07 -19.32
CA GLU A 80 14.70 4.78 -19.18
C GLU A 80 14.72 5.59 -17.89
N TYR A 81 15.84 5.50 -17.15
CA TYR A 81 16.01 6.23 -15.90
C TYR A 81 17.49 6.51 -15.61
N LYS A 82 17.72 7.55 -14.80
CA LYS A 82 19.04 7.87 -14.26
C LYS A 82 19.20 7.26 -12.88
N VAL A 83 20.42 6.89 -12.54
CA VAL A 83 20.76 6.31 -11.24
C VAL A 83 21.69 7.27 -10.51
N SER A 84 21.29 7.66 -9.30
CA SER A 84 22.13 8.52 -8.45
C SER A 84 23.37 7.79 -7.96
N LYS A 85 24.38 8.55 -7.57
CA LYS A 85 25.60 7.96 -6.97
C LYS A 85 25.27 7.22 -5.67
N THR A 86 24.31 7.70 -4.91
CA THR A 86 23.84 7.02 -3.69
C THR A 86 23.33 5.63 -3.99
N GLU A 87 22.49 5.47 -5.02
CA GLU A 87 21.95 4.17 -5.40
C GLU A 87 23.04 3.21 -5.92
N VAL A 88 23.99 3.73 -6.70
CA VAL A 88 25.16 2.93 -7.13
C VAL A 88 25.95 2.42 -5.93
N LEU A 89 26.22 3.27 -4.94
CA LEU A 89 26.95 2.89 -3.73
C LEU A 89 26.14 1.94 -2.85
N THR A 90 24.85 2.18 -2.70
CA THR A 90 23.93 1.33 -1.91
C THR A 90 23.91 -0.11 -2.43
N HIS A 91 23.94 -0.28 -3.73
CA HIS A 91 23.87 -1.60 -4.38
C HIS A 91 25.23 -2.18 -4.77
N GLY A 92 26.34 -1.41 -4.62
CA GLY A 92 27.67 -1.81 -5.08
C GLY A 92 27.72 -2.04 -6.59
N GLY A 93 26.97 -1.24 -7.34
CA GLY A 93 26.85 -1.34 -8.79
C GLY A 93 25.61 -0.62 -9.33
N ILE A 94 25.31 -0.84 -10.60
CA ILE A 94 24.20 -0.20 -11.29
C ILE A 94 22.93 -1.05 -11.12
N PRO A 95 21.88 -0.54 -10.44
CA PRO A 95 20.61 -1.24 -10.35
C PRO A 95 19.88 -1.23 -11.70
N VAL A 96 19.48 -2.40 -12.16
CA VAL A 96 18.68 -2.64 -13.36
C VAL A 96 17.27 -3.05 -12.91
N PHE A 97 16.28 -2.27 -13.28
CA PHE A 97 14.87 -2.45 -12.96
C PHE A 97 14.04 -2.49 -14.24
N GLY A 98 12.95 -3.24 -14.21
CA GLY A 98 11.93 -3.16 -15.25
C GLY A 98 12.16 -4.12 -16.41
N LEU A 99 12.79 -5.26 -16.16
CA LEU A 99 12.96 -6.32 -17.15
C LEU A 99 11.61 -6.93 -17.54
N TYR A 100 11.43 -7.26 -18.83
CA TYR A 100 10.30 -8.05 -19.31
C TYR A 100 10.47 -9.49 -18.86
N PRO A 101 9.43 -10.12 -18.28
CA PRO A 101 9.49 -11.53 -17.89
C PRO A 101 9.48 -12.46 -19.10
N ASP A 102 10.05 -13.65 -18.94
CA ASP A 102 10.18 -14.69 -19.98
C ASP A 102 10.72 -14.14 -21.31
N TYR A 103 11.74 -13.30 -21.21
CA TYR A 103 12.27 -12.57 -22.35
C TYR A 103 13.77 -12.30 -22.22
N VAL A 104 14.47 -12.30 -23.36
CA VAL A 104 15.85 -11.83 -23.44
C VAL A 104 15.84 -10.32 -23.64
N ASN A 105 16.01 -9.60 -22.55
CA ASN A 105 16.00 -8.14 -22.53
C ASN A 105 17.27 -7.58 -23.14
N ASN A 106 17.14 -6.56 -23.99
CA ASN A 106 18.27 -5.75 -24.46
C ASN A 106 18.31 -4.47 -23.61
N ILE A 107 19.46 -4.25 -22.98
CA ILE A 107 19.66 -3.17 -22.03
C ILE A 107 20.83 -2.31 -22.51
N GLU A 108 20.62 -1.00 -22.57
CA GLU A 108 21.67 -0.03 -22.80
C GLU A 108 22.01 0.66 -21.49
N VAL A 109 23.28 0.62 -21.10
CA VAL A 109 23.75 1.23 -19.84
C VAL A 109 24.86 2.21 -20.16
N THR A 110 24.62 3.48 -19.88
CA THR A 110 25.62 4.54 -20.03
C THR A 110 26.14 4.95 -18.67
N TYR A 111 27.45 5.05 -18.52
CA TYR A 111 28.09 5.46 -17.26
C TYR A 111 29.49 6.02 -17.51
N THR A 112 29.97 6.83 -16.58
CA THR A 112 31.38 7.25 -16.49
C THR A 112 32.04 6.47 -15.37
N ARG A 113 33.03 5.65 -15.69
CA ARG A 113 33.88 4.99 -14.68
C ARG A 113 35.17 5.76 -14.43
N THR A 114 35.56 5.84 -13.18
CA THR A 114 36.79 6.48 -12.76
C THR A 114 37.66 5.50 -12.00
N LEU A 115 38.92 5.38 -12.41
CA LEU A 115 39.95 4.59 -11.73
C LEU A 115 41.25 5.38 -11.67
N ARG A 116 41.79 5.57 -10.47
CA ARG A 116 43.07 6.30 -10.25
C ARG A 116 43.11 7.68 -10.93
N GLY A 117 41.96 8.41 -10.87
CA GLY A 117 41.84 9.75 -11.44
C GLY A 117 41.65 9.82 -12.96
N LYS A 118 41.57 8.68 -13.65
CA LYS A 118 41.23 8.62 -15.07
C LYS A 118 39.76 8.26 -15.22
N SER A 119 39.03 9.07 -15.97
CA SER A 119 37.58 8.88 -16.23
C SER A 119 37.37 8.56 -17.71
N GLU A 120 36.52 7.57 -17.96
CA GLU A 120 36.08 7.16 -19.29
C GLU A 120 34.58 6.92 -19.27
N THR A 121 33.90 7.33 -20.35
CA THR A 121 32.45 7.09 -20.48
C THR A 121 32.20 5.94 -21.46
N PHE A 122 31.31 5.04 -21.04
CA PHE A 122 30.92 3.86 -21.82
C PHE A 122 29.42 3.84 -22.02
N THR A 123 29.03 3.20 -23.10
CA THR A 123 27.64 2.76 -23.34
C THR A 123 27.69 1.28 -23.69
N ASP A 124 27.33 0.45 -22.73
CA ASP A 124 27.34 -1.00 -22.89
C ASP A 124 25.97 -1.49 -23.32
N GLN A 125 25.98 -2.45 -24.28
CA GLN A 125 24.79 -3.20 -24.71
C GLN A 125 24.81 -4.57 -24.05
N ILE A 126 23.80 -4.86 -23.24
CA ILE A 126 23.75 -6.05 -22.41
C ILE A 126 22.48 -6.84 -22.78
N GLN A 127 22.63 -8.16 -22.93
CA GLN A 127 21.51 -9.08 -23.09
C GLN A 127 21.29 -9.88 -21.81
N LEU A 128 20.07 -9.87 -21.30
CA LEU A 128 19.74 -10.48 -20.03
C LEU A 128 18.38 -11.19 -20.10
N TYR A 129 18.37 -12.50 -19.92
CA TYR A 129 17.14 -13.25 -19.79
C TYR A 129 16.55 -13.09 -18.39
N ALA A 130 15.28 -12.69 -18.30
CA ALA A 130 14.52 -12.69 -17.06
C ALA A 130 13.48 -13.82 -17.08
N PRO A 131 13.32 -14.56 -15.96
CA PRO A 131 12.41 -15.69 -15.89
C PRO A 131 10.95 -15.25 -15.98
N PRO A 132 10.00 -16.18 -16.27
CA PRO A 132 8.58 -15.88 -16.25
C PRO A 132 8.10 -15.51 -14.84
N THR A 133 7.05 -14.69 -14.79
CA THR A 133 6.39 -14.32 -13.51
C THR A 133 5.52 -15.46 -13.01
N TYR A 134 5.52 -15.66 -11.71
CA TYR A 134 4.60 -16.58 -11.05
C TYR A 134 4.44 -16.21 -9.58
N THR A 135 3.32 -16.63 -8.99
CA THR A 135 3.14 -16.69 -7.56
C THR A 135 3.21 -18.15 -7.10
N GLU A 136 3.78 -18.38 -5.94
CA GLU A 136 3.91 -19.70 -5.35
C GLU A 136 3.48 -19.63 -3.89
N VAL A 137 2.50 -20.45 -3.53
CA VAL A 137 1.98 -20.48 -2.17
C VAL A 137 2.91 -21.32 -1.31
N ALA A 138 3.74 -20.69 -0.50
CA ALA A 138 4.62 -21.38 0.43
C ALA A 138 3.81 -22.24 1.42
N GLY A 139 4.16 -23.50 1.51
CA GLY A 139 3.73 -24.39 2.60
C GLY A 139 2.46 -25.20 2.40
N ILE A 140 1.68 -25.03 1.30
CA ILE A 140 0.48 -25.85 1.08
C ILE A 140 0.73 -26.87 -0.05
N LYS A 141 1.04 -26.44 -1.20
CA LYS A 141 1.61 -27.15 -2.35
C LYS A 141 2.38 -26.11 -3.12
N ALA A 142 3.54 -26.45 -3.63
CA ALA A 142 4.31 -25.58 -4.52
C ALA A 142 3.60 -25.49 -5.89
N GLU A 143 2.38 -24.94 -5.90
CA GLU A 143 1.65 -24.67 -7.13
C GLU A 143 2.01 -23.26 -7.58
N ARG A 144 2.52 -23.18 -8.81
CA ARG A 144 2.80 -21.91 -9.46
C ARG A 144 1.55 -21.40 -10.16
N HIS A 145 1.18 -20.17 -9.87
CA HIS A 145 0.06 -19.50 -10.51
C HIS A 145 0.57 -18.30 -11.29
N ALA A 146 -0.03 -18.04 -12.44
CA ALA A 146 0.23 -16.81 -13.17
C ALA A 146 -0.20 -15.60 -12.33
N LEU A 147 0.48 -14.47 -12.50
CA LEU A 147 -0.01 -13.19 -12.04
C LEU A 147 -1.26 -12.78 -12.84
N PHE A 148 -1.89 -11.71 -12.43
CA PHE A 148 -3.06 -11.16 -13.11
C PHE A 148 -2.78 -10.77 -14.57
N GLY A 149 -3.85 -10.77 -15.39
CA GLY A 149 -3.80 -10.25 -16.74
C GLY A 149 -4.09 -8.74 -16.79
N THR A 150 -3.73 -8.09 -17.90
CA THR A 150 -3.98 -6.68 -18.15
C THR A 150 -4.71 -6.47 -19.46
N GLU A 151 -5.60 -5.47 -19.51
CA GLU A 151 -6.25 -5.01 -20.73
C GLU A 151 -6.20 -3.50 -20.79
N VAL A 152 -5.37 -2.96 -21.67
CA VAL A 152 -5.23 -1.52 -21.88
C VAL A 152 -6.38 -1.02 -22.73
N LYS A 153 -7.24 -0.18 -22.17
CA LYS A 153 -8.40 0.41 -22.85
C LYS A 153 -8.05 1.76 -23.50
N LYS A 154 -7.24 2.56 -22.81
CA LYS A 154 -6.83 3.90 -23.26
C LYS A 154 -5.53 4.31 -22.61
N VAL A 155 -4.68 4.99 -23.36
CA VAL A 155 -3.50 5.72 -22.85
C VAL A 155 -3.25 6.91 -23.77
N ASP A 156 -3.39 8.11 -23.24
CA ASP A 156 -3.04 9.32 -23.96
C ASP A 156 -1.50 9.47 -24.05
N PRO A 157 -0.97 10.12 -25.11
CA PRO A 157 0.47 10.13 -25.39
C PRO A 157 1.36 10.61 -24.26
N GLU A 158 0.94 11.59 -23.49
CA GLU A 158 1.70 12.18 -22.39
C GLU A 158 1.73 11.32 -21.12
N PHE A 159 0.95 10.24 -21.06
CA PHE A 159 0.95 9.29 -19.96
C PHE A 159 1.66 7.96 -20.30
N LYS A 160 2.28 7.88 -21.49
CA LYS A 160 2.92 6.61 -21.94
C LYS A 160 4.09 6.16 -21.09
N ASP A 161 4.72 7.05 -20.36
CA ASP A 161 5.85 6.80 -19.45
C ASP A 161 5.41 6.37 -18.03
N ARG A 162 4.09 6.34 -17.79
CA ARG A 162 3.56 5.92 -16.48
C ARG A 162 3.88 4.46 -16.16
N LEU A 163 4.18 4.26 -14.90
CA LEU A 163 4.22 2.96 -14.24
C LEU A 163 3.20 2.97 -13.11
N TYR A 164 2.50 1.85 -12.93
CA TYR A 164 1.53 1.70 -11.83
C TYR A 164 1.94 0.54 -10.95
N PHE A 165 2.16 0.84 -9.68
CA PHE A 165 2.38 -0.16 -8.65
C PHE A 165 1.03 -0.66 -8.15
N VAL A 166 0.72 -1.92 -8.39
CA VAL A 166 -0.54 -2.54 -7.99
C VAL A 166 -0.32 -3.49 -6.82
N ASN A 167 -1.09 -3.26 -5.77
CA ASN A 167 -1.18 -4.14 -4.61
C ASN A 167 -2.46 -4.95 -4.73
N ASN A 168 -2.33 -6.20 -5.13
CA ASN A 168 -3.44 -7.12 -5.35
C ASN A 168 -3.26 -8.39 -4.52
N ILE A 169 -4.33 -9.15 -4.41
CA ILE A 169 -4.35 -10.48 -3.81
C ILE A 169 -4.83 -11.50 -4.84
N ALA A 170 -4.32 -12.72 -4.74
CA ALA A 170 -4.74 -13.81 -5.60
C ALA A 170 -6.19 -14.21 -5.26
N GLU A 171 -7.02 -14.32 -6.31
CA GLU A 171 -8.44 -14.58 -6.14
C GLU A 171 -8.79 -16.06 -6.11
N LYS A 172 -7.94 -16.93 -6.66
CA LYS A 172 -8.26 -18.36 -6.80
C LYS A 172 -8.46 -19.02 -5.45
N SER A 173 -9.57 -19.73 -5.32
CA SER A 173 -9.95 -20.48 -4.14
C SER A 173 -8.84 -21.42 -3.66
N GLY A 174 -8.63 -21.46 -2.34
CA GLY A 174 -7.58 -22.26 -1.72
C GLY A 174 -6.27 -21.53 -1.47
N ILE A 175 -6.10 -20.31 -2.01
CA ILE A 175 -4.90 -19.48 -1.78
C ILE A 175 -5.08 -18.51 -0.61
N GLY A 176 -6.33 -18.18 -0.25
CA GLY A 176 -6.66 -17.34 0.89
C GLY A 176 -7.27 -18.12 2.03
N THR A 177 -6.77 -17.94 3.23
CA THR A 177 -7.33 -18.53 4.46
C THR A 177 -7.24 -17.51 5.59
N ARG A 178 -7.89 -17.78 6.72
CA ARG A 178 -7.64 -16.98 7.92
C ARG A 178 -6.27 -17.31 8.49
N ALA A 179 -5.44 -16.30 8.73
CA ALA A 179 -4.15 -16.45 9.37
C ALA A 179 -4.31 -16.89 10.85
N VAL A 180 -5.27 -16.27 11.53
CA VAL A 180 -5.67 -16.60 12.90
C VAL A 180 -7.16 -16.83 12.91
N TRP A 181 -7.56 -18.07 13.16
CA TRP A 181 -8.96 -18.49 13.01
C TRP A 181 -9.94 -17.71 13.90
N ASN A 182 -9.58 -17.43 15.12
CA ASN A 182 -10.38 -16.68 16.09
C ASN A 182 -9.73 -15.34 16.43
N ASN A 183 -9.19 -14.63 15.43
CA ASN A 183 -8.66 -13.30 15.67
C ASN A 183 -9.80 -12.32 15.97
N PRO A 184 -9.95 -11.88 17.23
CA PRO A 184 -11.07 -11.02 17.62
C PRO A 184 -10.89 -9.56 17.19
N VAL A 185 -9.68 -9.16 16.78
CA VAL A 185 -9.39 -7.78 16.40
C VAL A 185 -9.52 -7.50 14.90
N GLY A 186 -9.55 -8.53 14.07
CA GLY A 186 -9.59 -8.36 12.62
C GLY A 186 -8.24 -7.92 12.03
N GLY A 187 -8.26 -7.12 10.97
CA GLY A 187 -7.07 -6.58 10.32
C GLY A 187 -6.28 -7.59 9.52
N ALA A 188 -4.97 -7.39 9.40
CA ALA A 188 -4.12 -8.18 8.52
C ALA A 188 -4.01 -9.65 8.94
N LEU A 189 -4.11 -9.96 10.23
CA LEU A 189 -4.08 -11.34 10.73
C LEU A 189 -5.37 -12.11 10.49
N GLN A 190 -6.49 -11.45 10.23
CA GLN A 190 -7.76 -12.14 9.99
C GLN A 190 -7.74 -12.94 8.68
N TRP A 191 -7.00 -12.46 7.69
CA TRP A 191 -6.95 -13.01 6.35
C TRP A 191 -5.53 -13.31 5.92
N ASN A 192 -5.36 -14.38 5.18
CA ASN A 192 -4.07 -14.86 4.73
C ASN A 192 -4.14 -15.11 3.21
N PHE A 193 -4.22 -14.02 2.46
CA PHE A 193 -4.24 -14.06 1.00
C PHE A 193 -2.81 -13.97 0.47
N TYR A 194 -2.53 -14.72 -0.59
CA TYR A 194 -1.24 -14.62 -1.25
C TYR A 194 -1.15 -13.30 -2.03
N PRO A 195 -0.10 -12.51 -1.81
CA PRO A 195 0.04 -11.21 -2.47
C PRO A 195 0.38 -11.34 -3.95
N GLN A 196 -0.19 -10.46 -4.77
CA GLN A 196 0.14 -10.27 -6.18
C GLN A 196 0.55 -8.81 -6.40
N ASN A 197 1.68 -8.43 -5.82
CA ASN A 197 2.22 -7.07 -5.94
C ASN A 197 3.10 -6.97 -7.16
N ALA A 198 2.79 -6.04 -8.04
CA ALA A 198 3.52 -5.86 -9.29
C ALA A 198 3.53 -4.39 -9.73
N ILE A 199 4.48 -4.05 -10.60
CA ILE A 199 4.47 -2.78 -11.34
C ILE A 199 4.22 -3.12 -12.81
N ILE A 200 3.24 -2.44 -13.38
CA ILE A 200 2.91 -2.53 -14.81
C ILE A 200 3.20 -1.22 -15.52
N ASP A 201 3.54 -1.31 -16.78
CA ASP A 201 3.63 -0.16 -17.68
C ASP A 201 2.30 0.07 -18.44
N THR A 202 2.24 1.13 -19.21
CA THR A 202 1.06 1.51 -19.99
C THR A 202 0.84 0.67 -21.24
N ALA A 203 1.76 -0.21 -21.62
CA ALA A 203 1.52 -1.26 -22.59
C ALA A 203 0.82 -2.49 -21.97
N GLY A 204 0.68 -2.50 -20.63
CA GLY A 204 0.10 -3.60 -19.87
C GLY A 204 1.12 -4.67 -19.48
N ASP A 205 2.41 -4.42 -19.67
CA ASP A 205 3.46 -5.38 -19.35
C ASP A 205 3.86 -5.27 -17.88
N ILE A 206 4.05 -6.44 -17.23
CA ILE A 206 4.65 -6.49 -15.90
C ILE A 206 6.14 -6.16 -16.01
N ARG A 207 6.57 -5.15 -15.26
CA ARG A 207 7.96 -4.67 -15.23
C ARG A 207 8.65 -4.96 -13.90
N TRP A 208 7.91 -5.33 -12.90
CA TRP A 208 8.38 -5.76 -11.59
C TRP A 208 7.29 -6.56 -10.90
N TYR A 209 7.68 -7.53 -10.09
CA TYR A 209 6.75 -8.17 -9.17
C TYR A 209 7.50 -8.63 -7.92
N MET A 210 6.75 -8.76 -6.83
CA MET A 210 7.28 -9.28 -5.57
C MET A 210 7.14 -10.80 -5.53
N PHE A 211 8.27 -11.48 -5.38
CA PHE A 211 8.30 -12.88 -4.96
C PHE A 211 8.37 -12.93 -3.43
N ALA A 212 7.22 -13.12 -2.79
CA ALA A 212 7.08 -12.89 -1.35
C ALA A 212 7.64 -14.02 -0.46
N ASN A 213 7.86 -15.22 -1.00
CA ASN A 213 8.24 -16.41 -0.21
C ASN A 213 9.41 -16.23 0.77
N PRO A 214 10.45 -15.46 0.48
CA PRO A 214 11.55 -15.25 1.45
C PRO A 214 11.12 -14.53 2.73
N ILE A 215 10.07 -13.71 2.67
CA ILE A 215 9.62 -12.86 3.78
C ILE A 215 8.22 -13.21 4.30
N TYR A 216 7.48 -14.05 3.60
CA TYR A 216 6.09 -14.37 3.86
C TYR A 216 5.88 -15.88 3.98
N ASP A 217 5.30 -16.34 5.09
CA ASP A 217 5.02 -17.76 5.33
C ASP A 217 3.64 -17.91 5.99
N LEU A 218 2.72 -18.55 5.29
CA LEU A 218 1.35 -18.81 5.77
C LEU A 218 1.30 -19.65 7.07
N ARG A 219 2.37 -20.34 7.40
CA ARG A 219 2.45 -21.24 8.59
C ARG A 219 3.01 -20.52 9.82
N ASP A 220 3.61 -19.36 9.64
CA ASP A 220 4.21 -18.57 10.72
C ASP A 220 3.38 -17.30 10.95
N ILE A 221 2.69 -17.24 12.10
CA ILE A 221 1.86 -16.10 12.47
C ILE A 221 2.61 -14.75 12.46
N TYR A 222 3.92 -14.77 12.64
CA TYR A 222 4.76 -13.57 12.60
C TYR A 222 5.17 -13.18 11.18
N LYS A 223 4.86 -14.03 10.18
CA LYS A 223 5.14 -13.78 8.77
C LYS A 223 3.91 -13.95 7.87
N ALA A 224 2.78 -14.33 8.46
CA ALA A 224 1.51 -14.49 7.77
C ALA A 224 0.67 -13.21 7.86
N GLY A 225 -0.49 -13.22 7.21
CA GLY A 225 -1.43 -12.13 7.17
C GLY A 225 -1.42 -11.41 5.82
N VAL A 226 -2.52 -10.78 5.46
CA VAL A 226 -2.61 -10.11 4.17
C VAL A 226 -1.59 -8.97 4.07
N MET A 227 -0.81 -8.95 3.00
CA MET A 227 0.07 -7.82 2.68
C MET A 227 -0.75 -6.70 2.06
N MET A 228 -0.73 -5.51 2.67
CA MET A 228 -1.55 -4.40 2.22
C MET A 228 -0.87 -3.06 2.44
N GLY A 229 -1.38 -2.04 1.75
CA GLY A 229 -0.98 -0.67 1.93
C GLY A 229 0.41 -0.36 1.39
N PHE A 230 0.79 -0.99 0.29
CA PHE A 230 2.03 -0.65 -0.40
C PHE A 230 1.99 0.79 -0.87
N LYS A 231 3.03 1.54 -0.55
CA LYS A 231 3.20 2.94 -0.93
C LYS A 231 4.65 3.20 -1.28
N GLN A 232 4.89 3.98 -2.32
CA GLN A 232 6.19 4.58 -2.57
C GLN A 232 6.24 5.93 -1.84
N ASN A 233 7.14 6.06 -0.89
CA ASN A 233 7.32 7.27 -0.10
C ASN A 233 8.16 8.31 -0.85
N ASP A 234 8.28 9.52 -0.29
CA ASP A 234 9.05 10.60 -0.90
C ASP A 234 10.55 10.33 -0.98
N ASP A 235 11.06 9.46 -0.13
CA ASP A 235 12.44 8.98 -0.19
C ASP A 235 12.68 7.90 -1.25
N GLY A 236 11.63 7.53 -2.00
CA GLY A 236 11.68 6.53 -3.07
C GLY A 236 11.54 5.08 -2.61
N LEU A 237 11.53 4.83 -1.30
CA LEU A 237 11.41 3.51 -0.72
C LEU A 237 9.95 3.06 -0.63
N LEU A 238 9.74 1.76 -0.52
CA LEU A 238 8.43 1.16 -0.40
C LEU A 238 8.14 0.81 1.06
N THR A 239 6.93 1.12 1.51
CA THR A 239 6.41 0.70 2.82
C THR A 239 5.14 -0.11 2.66
N TRP A 240 4.94 -1.08 3.55
CA TRP A 240 3.70 -1.85 3.68
C TRP A 240 3.61 -2.55 5.02
N GLY A 241 2.48 -3.18 5.30
CA GLY A 241 2.33 -4.02 6.48
C GLY A 241 1.73 -5.38 6.17
N TYR A 242 1.95 -6.33 7.07
CA TYR A 242 1.30 -7.64 7.06
C TYR A 242 1.33 -8.26 8.45
N GLY A 243 0.21 -8.87 8.83
CA GLY A 243 0.10 -9.51 10.14
C GLY A 243 0.45 -8.58 11.30
N GLN A 244 1.54 -8.88 11.98
CA GLN A 244 2.07 -8.12 13.12
C GLN A 244 3.30 -7.27 12.73
N ARG A 245 3.50 -7.02 11.44
CA ARG A 245 4.71 -6.37 10.94
C ARG A 245 4.41 -5.13 10.12
N TYR A 246 5.32 -4.19 10.19
CA TYR A 246 5.44 -3.05 9.29
C TYR A 246 6.87 -2.97 8.75
N VAL A 247 7.01 -2.66 7.47
CA VAL A 247 8.27 -2.89 6.77
C VAL A 247 8.59 -1.78 5.78
N LYS A 248 9.88 -1.64 5.49
CA LYS A 248 10.40 -0.71 4.49
C LYS A 248 11.50 -1.39 3.66
N TYR A 249 11.37 -1.30 2.36
CA TYR A 249 12.29 -1.89 1.38
C TYR A 249 12.54 -0.91 0.24
N ASP A 250 13.64 -1.09 -0.49
CA ASP A 250 13.76 -0.46 -1.80
C ASP A 250 13.13 -1.33 -2.91
N ILE A 251 13.02 -0.76 -4.11
CA ILE A 251 12.40 -1.46 -5.24
C ILE A 251 13.24 -2.64 -5.75
N MET A 252 14.54 -2.66 -5.46
CA MET A 252 15.42 -3.78 -5.78
C MET A 252 15.20 -4.99 -4.84
N GLY A 253 14.46 -4.78 -3.74
CA GLY A 253 14.15 -5.79 -2.74
C GLY A 253 15.07 -5.80 -1.53
N ARG A 254 15.94 -4.79 -1.37
CA ARG A 254 16.81 -4.66 -0.19
C ARG A 254 15.97 -4.19 1.00
N GLU A 255 16.05 -4.93 2.09
CA GLU A 255 15.40 -4.58 3.34
C GLU A 255 16.07 -3.36 3.98
N VAL A 256 15.28 -2.35 4.33
CA VAL A 256 15.68 -1.24 5.17
C VAL A 256 15.32 -1.55 6.62
N PHE A 257 14.08 -1.96 6.85
CA PHE A 257 13.67 -2.58 8.10
C PHE A 257 12.46 -3.51 7.91
N ASN A 258 12.34 -4.48 8.83
CA ASN A 258 11.20 -5.37 8.94
C ASN A 258 10.91 -5.61 10.43
N ARG A 259 9.93 -4.89 10.97
CA ARG A 259 9.69 -4.77 12.40
C ARG A 259 8.38 -5.39 12.82
N LEU A 260 8.37 -6.00 14.01
CA LEU A 260 7.14 -6.31 14.73
C LEU A 260 6.52 -5.04 15.28
N LEU A 261 5.21 -5.04 15.45
CA LEU A 261 4.51 -3.97 16.14
C LEU A 261 5.06 -3.76 17.56
N PRO A 262 5.03 -2.53 18.09
CA PRO A 262 5.33 -2.28 19.50
C PRO A 262 4.43 -3.13 20.43
N LEU A 263 4.97 -3.63 21.53
CA LEU A 263 4.37 -4.67 22.37
C LEU A 263 2.94 -4.43 22.87
N ARG A 264 2.51 -3.18 22.99
CA ARG A 264 1.16 -2.84 23.44
C ARG A 264 0.10 -2.86 22.34
N TYR A 265 0.53 -3.04 21.11
CA TYR A 265 -0.35 -3.11 19.94
C TYR A 265 -0.33 -4.51 19.37
N ASN A 266 -1.47 -4.90 18.87
CA ASN A 266 -1.63 -6.11 18.08
C ASN A 266 -2.42 -5.76 16.83
N ASP A 267 -2.23 -6.58 15.83
CA ASP A 267 -2.84 -6.48 14.53
C ASP A 267 -2.59 -5.14 13.80
N TYR A 268 -2.06 -5.27 12.62
CA TYR A 268 -1.83 -4.17 11.70
C TYR A 268 -2.99 -4.08 10.70
N SER A 269 -3.33 -2.89 10.29
CA SER A 269 -4.39 -2.69 9.32
C SER A 269 -4.05 -1.62 8.29
N HIS A 270 -4.29 -1.93 7.02
CA HIS A 270 -4.12 -1.01 5.89
C HIS A 270 -2.67 -0.58 5.64
N SER A 271 -2.40 0.70 5.33
CA SER A 271 -1.06 1.19 5.04
C SER A 271 -0.32 1.75 6.25
N MET A 272 0.97 1.91 6.12
CA MET A 272 1.81 2.75 6.94
C MET A 272 1.95 4.09 6.23
N ASP A 273 1.71 5.19 6.94
CA ASP A 273 1.75 6.53 6.35
C ASP A 273 2.87 7.36 6.98
N ASP A 274 3.48 8.22 6.15
CA ASP A 274 4.57 9.09 6.59
C ASP A 274 4.05 10.18 7.55
N ALA A 275 4.83 10.44 8.60
CA ALA A 275 4.67 11.53 9.53
C ALA A 275 5.86 12.51 9.43
N GLN A 276 5.96 13.46 10.34
CA GLN A 276 7.14 14.33 10.39
C GLN A 276 8.42 13.58 10.76
N ASN A 277 9.56 14.13 10.36
CA ASN A 277 10.89 13.72 10.81
C ASN A 277 11.23 12.24 10.59
N GLY A 278 10.68 11.63 9.53
CA GLY A 278 10.89 10.21 9.25
C GLY A 278 10.09 9.26 10.15
N HIS A 279 9.12 9.78 10.89
CA HIS A 279 8.18 8.99 11.65
C HIS A 279 7.10 8.38 10.76
N TYR A 280 6.34 7.44 11.30
CA TYR A 280 5.25 6.75 10.61
C TYR A 280 4.01 6.65 11.48
N PHE A 281 2.85 6.76 10.85
CA PHE A 281 1.58 6.40 11.46
C PHE A 281 1.23 4.95 11.16
N LEU A 282 0.94 4.20 12.21
CA LEU A 282 0.49 2.82 12.14
C LEU A 282 -0.97 2.74 12.58
N ARG A 283 -1.80 2.09 11.79
CA ARG A 283 -3.17 1.75 12.20
C ARG A 283 -3.16 0.39 12.87
N VAL A 284 -3.46 0.38 14.14
CA VAL A 284 -3.29 -0.80 14.99
C VAL A 284 -4.49 -0.98 15.92
N ALA A 285 -4.51 -2.12 16.59
CA ALA A 285 -5.42 -2.42 17.67
C ALA A 285 -4.68 -2.40 19.01
N SER A 286 -5.36 -1.99 20.07
CA SER A 286 -4.90 -2.13 21.44
C SER A 286 -5.64 -3.27 22.13
N SER A 287 -4.91 -4.24 22.64
CA SER A 287 -5.49 -5.45 23.23
C SER A 287 -5.95 -5.29 24.67
N ASN A 288 -5.66 -4.19 25.30
CA ASN A 288 -5.90 -4.00 26.75
C ASN A 288 -6.22 -2.54 27.05
N TYR A 289 -7.39 -2.10 26.60
CA TYR A 289 -7.78 -0.71 26.69
C TYR A 289 -9.02 -0.51 27.59
N ILE A 290 -8.98 0.47 28.48
CA ILE A 290 -10.12 0.89 29.29
C ILE A 290 -10.63 2.21 28.72
N ARG A 291 -11.86 2.21 28.23
CA ARG A 291 -12.53 3.39 27.69
C ARG A 291 -12.85 4.40 28.80
N PRO A 292 -13.15 5.67 28.43
CA PRO A 292 -13.57 6.69 29.38
C PRO A 292 -14.81 6.32 30.21
N ASP A 293 -15.68 5.47 29.67
CA ASP A 293 -16.86 4.94 30.38
C ASP A 293 -16.53 3.78 31.35
N GLY A 294 -15.25 3.43 31.48
CA GLY A 294 -14.75 2.40 32.39
C GLY A 294 -14.82 0.97 31.84
N LYS A 295 -15.26 0.77 30.59
CA LYS A 295 -15.31 -0.55 29.97
C LYS A 295 -13.94 -1.01 29.50
N HIS A 296 -13.59 -2.23 29.86
CA HIS A 296 -12.37 -2.90 29.39
C HIS A 296 -12.66 -3.55 28.04
N VAL A 297 -11.98 -3.08 27.01
CA VAL A 297 -12.25 -3.49 25.62
C VAL A 297 -10.96 -3.83 24.87
N ARG A 298 -11.07 -4.65 23.83
CA ARG A 298 -10.12 -4.69 22.73
C ARG A 298 -10.57 -3.73 21.66
N THR A 299 -9.63 -2.99 21.11
CA THR A 299 -9.93 -2.09 20.00
C THR A 299 -9.78 -2.81 18.66
N VAL A 300 -10.43 -2.28 17.63
CA VAL A 300 -10.35 -2.80 16.26
C VAL A 300 -10.15 -1.65 15.30
N ARG A 301 -8.92 -1.46 14.78
CA ARG A 301 -8.57 -0.45 13.77
C ARG A 301 -8.95 0.98 14.18
N ASP A 302 -8.83 1.29 15.45
CA ASP A 302 -9.26 2.55 16.04
C ASP A 302 -8.19 3.20 16.93
N VAL A 303 -6.95 2.74 16.82
CA VAL A 303 -5.77 3.37 17.38
C VAL A 303 -4.79 3.71 16.28
N ILE A 304 -4.36 4.98 16.25
CA ILE A 304 -3.27 5.42 15.39
C ILE A 304 -2.05 5.63 16.29
N ALA A 305 -0.98 4.89 16.03
CA ALA A 305 0.29 5.05 16.72
C ALA A 305 1.30 5.75 15.81
N GLU A 306 1.95 6.80 16.30
CA GLU A 306 3.11 7.39 15.67
C GLU A 306 4.37 6.73 16.21
N VAL A 307 5.22 6.23 15.31
CA VAL A 307 6.51 5.63 15.66
C VAL A 307 7.64 6.38 14.99
N ASP A 308 8.77 6.48 15.68
CA ASP A 308 10.00 7.08 15.14
C ASP A 308 10.73 6.13 14.16
N GLU A 309 11.83 6.60 13.58
CA GLU A 309 12.68 5.82 12.68
C GLU A 309 13.23 4.53 13.32
N GLN A 310 13.31 4.45 14.64
CA GLN A 310 13.78 3.28 15.38
C GLN A 310 12.64 2.35 15.79
N GLY A 311 11.38 2.79 15.65
CA GLY A 311 10.18 2.04 16.00
C GLY A 311 9.68 2.27 17.42
N HIS A 312 10.15 3.32 18.11
CA HIS A 312 9.60 3.72 19.40
C HIS A 312 8.30 4.49 19.20
N VAL A 313 7.33 4.23 20.04
CA VAL A 313 6.06 4.97 20.03
C VAL A 313 6.28 6.36 20.60
N ILE A 314 6.01 7.38 19.78
CA ILE A 314 6.16 8.79 20.12
C ILE A 314 4.83 9.35 20.61
N ASP A 315 3.73 9.00 19.94
CA ASP A 315 2.40 9.49 20.28
C ASP A 315 1.33 8.51 19.82
N GLU A 316 0.09 8.65 20.32
CA GLU A 316 -1.04 7.86 19.88
C GLU A 316 -2.34 8.65 19.91
N TRP A 317 -3.21 8.36 18.93
CA TRP A 317 -4.61 8.78 18.91
C TRP A 317 -5.47 7.56 19.20
N ARG A 318 -5.99 7.50 20.42
CA ARG A 318 -6.98 6.49 20.79
C ARG A 318 -8.35 7.04 20.44
N LEU A 319 -8.85 6.64 19.29
CA LEU A 319 -10.06 7.23 18.71
C LEU A 319 -11.32 6.99 19.57
N PRO A 320 -11.44 5.90 20.36
CA PRO A 320 -12.54 5.77 21.32
C PRO A 320 -12.58 6.85 22.40
N ASP A 321 -11.45 7.54 22.71
CA ASP A 321 -11.41 8.68 23.65
C ASP A 321 -11.83 9.99 22.98
N ILE A 322 -11.82 10.04 21.64
CA ILE A 322 -11.97 11.26 20.84
C ILE A 322 -13.36 11.32 20.18
N LEU A 323 -13.86 10.18 19.74
CA LEU A 323 -15.08 10.07 18.94
C LEU A 323 -16.19 9.30 19.68
N ASP A 324 -17.44 9.48 19.24
CA ASP A 324 -18.58 8.75 19.79
C ASP A 324 -18.66 7.32 19.24
N VAL A 325 -18.32 6.35 20.08
CA VAL A 325 -18.37 4.91 19.74
C VAL A 325 -19.80 4.39 19.53
N TYR A 326 -20.80 5.14 19.97
CA TYR A 326 -22.22 4.80 19.83
C TYR A 326 -22.98 5.76 18.91
N ARG A 327 -22.28 6.46 18.01
CA ARG A 327 -22.97 7.26 17.01
C ARG A 327 -24.04 6.42 16.30
N SER A 328 -25.26 6.96 16.14
CA SER A 328 -26.43 6.21 15.66
C SER A 328 -26.20 5.48 14.33
N ASN A 329 -25.35 6.02 13.46
CA ASN A 329 -25.06 5.41 12.16
C ASN A 329 -24.26 4.12 12.26
N VAL A 330 -23.36 4.01 13.25
CA VAL A 330 -22.58 2.77 13.47
C VAL A 330 -23.36 1.73 14.28
N LEU A 331 -24.51 2.08 14.81
CA LEU A 331 -25.41 1.14 15.45
C LEU A 331 -26.24 0.33 14.46
N LYS A 332 -26.27 0.75 13.20
CA LYS A 332 -26.86 -0.07 12.15
C LYS A 332 -26.07 -1.36 12.00
N VAL A 333 -26.75 -2.40 11.55
CA VAL A 333 -26.13 -3.72 11.37
C VAL A 333 -25.24 -3.72 10.10
N LEU A 334 -24.49 -2.66 9.93
CA LEU A 334 -23.45 -2.56 8.94
C LEU A 334 -22.18 -3.11 9.57
N ASP A 335 -21.79 -4.30 9.20
CA ASP A 335 -20.51 -4.85 9.58
C ASP A 335 -20.30 -4.94 11.12
N GLN A 336 -21.17 -5.69 11.76
CA GLN A 336 -20.96 -6.08 13.17
C GLN A 336 -19.76 -7.06 13.33
N GLY A 337 -19.34 -7.66 12.22
CA GLY A 337 -18.10 -8.46 12.16
C GLY A 337 -16.87 -7.62 11.84
N ALA A 338 -15.72 -8.25 11.77
CA ALA A 338 -14.47 -7.62 11.34
C ALA A 338 -14.36 -7.47 9.81
N VAL A 339 -15.39 -7.83 9.08
CA VAL A 339 -15.45 -7.78 7.61
C VAL A 339 -15.86 -6.40 7.11
N CYS A 340 -15.61 -6.13 5.85
CA CYS A 340 -15.92 -4.85 5.23
C CYS A 340 -17.34 -4.74 4.68
N LEU A 341 -18.07 -5.83 4.59
CA LEU A 341 -19.43 -5.90 4.05
C LEU A 341 -20.34 -6.70 4.97
N ASN A 342 -21.49 -6.12 5.30
CA ASN A 342 -22.64 -6.88 5.82
C ASN A 342 -23.65 -7.06 4.69
N ILE A 343 -23.77 -8.26 4.20
CA ILE A 343 -24.63 -8.63 3.09
C ILE A 343 -25.78 -9.55 3.50
N ASP A 344 -25.97 -9.81 4.78
CA ASP A 344 -27.08 -10.59 5.27
C ASP A 344 -28.39 -9.80 5.13
N ALA A 345 -29.13 -10.08 4.07
CA ALA A 345 -30.42 -9.43 3.79
C ALA A 345 -31.46 -9.61 4.91
N SER A 346 -31.30 -10.61 5.78
CA SER A 346 -32.21 -10.80 6.92
C SER A 346 -32.07 -9.69 7.99
N GLN A 347 -30.99 -8.95 7.94
CA GLN A 347 -30.69 -7.82 8.83
C GLN A 347 -31.17 -6.47 8.27
N ALA A 348 -31.81 -6.46 7.09
CA ALA A 348 -32.33 -5.24 6.49
C ALA A 348 -33.22 -4.46 7.44
N GLY A 349 -32.99 -3.16 7.58
CA GLY A 349 -33.75 -2.25 8.44
C GLY A 349 -33.51 -2.43 9.94
N LYS A 350 -32.72 -3.39 10.40
CA LYS A 350 -32.40 -3.55 11.81
C LYS A 350 -31.28 -2.56 12.21
N THR A 351 -31.48 -1.92 13.35
CA THR A 351 -30.50 -1.02 13.97
C THR A 351 -30.45 -1.35 15.46
N LEU A 352 -29.25 -1.60 15.97
CA LEU A 352 -29.06 -1.75 17.41
C LEU A 352 -29.08 -0.38 18.08
N THR A 353 -29.71 -0.32 19.25
CA THR A 353 -29.61 0.85 20.13
C THR A 353 -28.24 0.85 20.84
N ALA A 354 -27.82 2.01 21.34
CA ALA A 354 -26.63 2.10 22.16
C ALA A 354 -26.71 1.20 23.41
N GLU A 355 -27.91 1.08 24.00
CA GLU A 355 -28.14 0.23 25.17
C GLU A 355 -27.99 -1.28 24.84
N GLU A 356 -28.60 -1.73 23.73
CA GLU A 356 -28.48 -3.12 23.28
C GLU A 356 -27.03 -3.49 22.97
N LEU A 357 -26.30 -2.59 22.30
CA LEU A 357 -24.90 -2.80 21.99
C LEU A 357 -24.03 -2.81 23.25
N SER A 358 -24.29 -1.90 24.21
CA SER A 358 -23.61 -1.88 25.49
C SER A 358 -23.83 -3.17 26.29
N LYS A 359 -25.06 -3.69 26.32
CA LYS A 359 -25.36 -4.98 26.95
C LYS A 359 -24.65 -6.16 26.27
N ALA A 360 -24.58 -6.15 24.94
CA ALA A 360 -23.85 -7.16 24.20
C ALA A 360 -22.35 -7.12 24.53
N GLU A 361 -21.77 -5.94 24.66
CA GLU A 361 -20.38 -5.74 25.08
C GLU A 361 -20.10 -6.24 26.51
N GLU A 362 -21.07 -6.10 27.41
CA GLU A 362 -20.96 -6.59 28.79
C GLU A 362 -21.02 -8.12 28.90
N SER A 363 -21.76 -8.75 28.00
CA SER A 363 -21.95 -10.21 27.99
C SER A 363 -20.80 -10.97 27.32
N ASN A 364 -19.98 -10.32 26.53
CA ASN A 364 -18.89 -10.93 25.82
C ASN A 364 -17.65 -11.04 26.68
N GLU A 365 -16.99 -12.20 26.62
CA GLU A 365 -15.66 -12.32 27.16
C GLU A 365 -14.69 -11.44 26.37
N PHE A 366 -13.66 -10.95 27.05
CA PHE A 366 -12.71 -10.01 26.49
C PHE A 366 -12.06 -10.53 25.21
N GLY A 367 -12.46 -9.93 24.10
CA GLY A 367 -11.88 -10.19 22.80
C GLY A 367 -12.30 -11.47 22.10
N ASP A 368 -13.39 -12.10 22.50
CA ASP A 368 -13.81 -13.38 21.93
C ASP A 368 -14.53 -13.25 20.60
N ILE A 369 -15.32 -12.21 20.44
CA ILE A 369 -16.19 -12.08 19.28
C ILE A 369 -15.84 -10.84 18.49
N VAL A 370 -15.47 -11.06 17.25
CA VAL A 370 -15.15 -10.01 16.29
C VAL A 370 -16.41 -9.24 15.92
N GLY A 371 -16.34 -7.91 15.99
CA GLY A 371 -17.41 -7.02 15.57
C GLY A 371 -18.59 -6.88 16.52
N THR A 372 -18.62 -7.68 17.57
CA THR A 372 -19.62 -7.56 18.64
C THR A 372 -18.95 -7.27 19.96
N GLY A 373 -19.66 -6.69 20.90
CA GLY A 373 -19.13 -6.41 22.22
C GLY A 373 -17.88 -5.55 22.20
N ALA A 374 -16.94 -5.91 23.05
CA ALA A 374 -15.76 -5.12 23.37
C ALA A 374 -14.85 -4.82 22.19
N GLY A 375 -14.70 -5.74 21.25
CA GLY A 375 -13.78 -5.63 20.12
C GLY A 375 -14.43 -5.27 18.78
N ARG A 376 -15.62 -4.67 18.80
CA ARG A 376 -16.31 -4.40 17.55
C ARG A 376 -15.62 -3.37 16.66
N ASN A 377 -15.74 -3.58 15.35
CA ASN A 377 -15.11 -2.76 14.32
C ASN A 377 -15.98 -1.52 13.96
N TRP A 378 -16.13 -0.60 14.91
CA TRP A 378 -17.07 0.52 14.82
C TRP A 378 -16.57 1.69 13.96
N LEU A 379 -15.29 1.79 13.74
CA LEU A 379 -14.65 2.93 13.07
C LEU A 379 -14.03 2.53 11.73
N HIS A 380 -13.30 1.42 11.69
CA HIS A 380 -12.61 0.92 10.49
C HIS A 380 -11.80 1.99 9.76
N VAL A 381 -10.81 2.56 10.44
CA VAL A 381 -9.90 3.53 9.82
C VAL A 381 -9.09 2.87 8.73
N ASN A 382 -9.17 3.39 7.51
CA ASN A 382 -8.51 2.82 6.34
C ASN A 382 -7.45 3.73 5.69
N SER A 383 -7.35 4.99 6.10
CA SER A 383 -6.22 5.86 5.77
C SER A 383 -5.96 6.86 6.89
N VAL A 384 -4.70 7.25 7.00
CA VAL A 384 -4.23 8.39 7.78
C VAL A 384 -3.38 9.24 6.85
N ASP A 385 -3.61 10.53 6.83
CA ASP A 385 -2.78 11.48 6.11
C ASP A 385 -2.32 12.57 7.07
N TYR A 386 -1.13 13.11 6.85
CA TYR A 386 -0.53 14.09 7.73
C TYR A 386 -0.63 15.50 7.15
N ASP A 387 -1.12 16.45 7.92
CA ASP A 387 -1.10 17.86 7.58
C ASP A 387 -0.01 18.60 8.37
N PRO A 388 1.16 18.86 7.75
CA PRO A 388 2.27 19.52 8.44
C PRO A 388 2.02 21.00 8.75
N GLU A 389 1.02 21.63 8.12
CA GLU A 389 0.74 23.07 8.35
C GLU A 389 0.25 23.34 9.77
N ASP A 390 -0.44 22.38 10.39
CA ASP A 390 -1.00 22.55 11.72
C ASP A 390 -0.83 21.31 12.63
N ASP A 391 0.10 20.43 12.27
CA ASP A 391 0.46 19.22 13.01
C ASP A 391 -0.76 18.37 13.37
N SER A 392 -1.50 17.98 12.36
CA SER A 392 -2.74 17.21 12.49
C SER A 392 -2.76 16.01 11.57
N ILE A 393 -3.65 15.06 11.87
CA ILE A 393 -3.94 13.92 11.01
C ILE A 393 -5.33 14.06 10.39
N ILE A 394 -5.47 13.56 9.16
CA ILE A 394 -6.75 13.39 8.47
C ILE A 394 -6.99 11.89 8.35
N ILE A 395 -8.05 11.40 8.96
CA ILE A 395 -8.40 9.98 8.92
C ILE A 395 -9.63 9.74 8.06
N SER A 396 -9.65 8.62 7.35
CA SER A 396 -10.85 8.09 6.70
C SER A 396 -11.43 6.96 7.53
N SER A 397 -12.64 7.17 8.03
CA SER A 397 -13.40 6.16 8.78
C SER A 397 -14.52 5.59 7.91
N ARG A 398 -14.34 4.33 7.48
CA ARG A 398 -15.31 3.64 6.63
C ARG A 398 -16.69 3.50 7.29
N HIS A 399 -16.74 2.98 8.52
CA HIS A 399 -18.00 2.65 9.18
C HIS A 399 -18.71 3.87 9.78
N GLN A 400 -18.00 4.97 9.97
CA GLN A 400 -18.60 6.27 10.28
C GLN A 400 -19.07 7.01 9.02
N SER A 401 -18.69 6.58 7.81
CA SER A 401 -18.82 7.34 6.58
C SER A 401 -18.35 8.79 6.78
N ALA A 402 -17.14 8.95 7.29
CA ALA A 402 -16.61 10.23 7.72
C ALA A 402 -15.11 10.38 7.41
N ILE A 403 -14.72 11.56 6.98
CA ILE A 403 -13.33 12.02 6.93
C ILE A 403 -13.17 13.04 8.05
N ILE A 404 -12.18 12.84 8.92
CA ILE A 404 -12.06 13.60 10.16
C ILE A 404 -10.64 14.13 10.32
N LYS A 405 -10.50 15.42 10.58
CA LYS A 405 -9.21 16.04 10.92
C LYS A 405 -9.08 16.19 12.43
N ILE A 406 -7.97 15.68 12.98
CA ILE A 406 -7.71 15.65 14.42
C ILE A 406 -6.33 16.23 14.68
N GLY A 407 -6.22 17.18 15.60
CA GLY A 407 -4.95 17.80 15.99
C GLY A 407 -4.04 16.90 16.81
N ARG A 408 -2.81 17.34 17.00
CA ARG A 408 -1.85 16.74 17.96
C ARG A 408 -2.38 16.76 19.41
N ASP A 409 -3.17 17.77 19.72
CA ASP A 409 -3.90 17.95 20.98
C ASP A 409 -5.09 16.98 21.17
N LYS A 410 -5.35 16.12 20.16
CA LYS A 410 -6.47 15.18 20.11
C LYS A 410 -7.85 15.85 19.91
N GLU A 411 -7.88 17.15 19.65
CA GLU A 411 -9.12 17.86 19.36
C GLU A 411 -9.54 17.67 17.89
N VAL A 412 -10.84 17.38 17.68
CA VAL A 412 -11.42 17.30 16.34
C VAL A 412 -11.53 18.69 15.74
N LYS A 413 -10.83 18.95 14.64
CA LYS A 413 -10.84 20.25 13.94
C LYS A 413 -12.05 20.39 13.04
N TRP A 414 -12.34 19.37 12.23
CA TRP A 414 -13.53 19.31 11.38
C TRP A 414 -13.91 17.87 11.04
N ILE A 415 -15.15 17.68 10.60
CA ILE A 415 -15.73 16.41 10.17
C ILE A 415 -16.42 16.62 8.82
N LEU A 416 -16.00 15.90 7.79
CA LEU A 416 -16.68 15.78 6.51
C LEU A 416 -17.53 14.49 6.52
N SER A 417 -18.81 14.62 6.76
CA SER A 417 -19.77 13.52 6.87
C SER A 417 -21.19 14.06 6.86
N SER A 418 -22.18 13.23 6.56
CA SER A 418 -23.58 13.55 6.88
C SER A 418 -23.71 13.98 8.35
N PRO A 419 -24.51 15.02 8.64
CA PRO A 419 -24.67 15.54 9.99
C PRO A 419 -25.40 14.57 10.94
N GLU A 420 -26.03 13.53 10.40
CA GLU A 420 -26.82 12.60 11.20
C GLU A 420 -26.00 11.88 12.27
N GLY A 421 -26.56 11.83 13.48
CA GLY A 421 -26.00 11.09 14.60
C GLY A 421 -24.84 11.76 15.33
N TRP A 422 -24.24 12.84 14.82
CA TRP A 422 -23.24 13.61 15.55
C TRP A 422 -23.91 14.44 16.65
N LYS A 423 -23.30 14.47 17.84
CA LYS A 423 -23.86 15.13 19.04
C LYS A 423 -22.83 16.07 19.68
N GLY A 424 -23.34 16.98 20.52
CA GLY A 424 -22.51 17.86 21.33
C GLY A 424 -21.52 18.70 20.49
N ASP A 425 -20.27 18.72 20.92
CA ASP A 425 -19.21 19.50 20.25
C ASP A 425 -18.83 18.91 18.89
N LEU A 426 -18.91 17.59 18.71
CA LEU A 426 -18.65 16.95 17.42
C LEU A 426 -19.64 17.40 16.34
N ALA A 427 -20.91 17.58 16.68
CA ALA A 427 -21.90 18.11 15.74
C ALA A 427 -21.56 19.52 15.23
N LYS A 428 -20.90 20.34 16.04
CA LYS A 428 -20.45 21.69 15.66
C LYS A 428 -19.27 21.67 14.69
N ARG A 429 -18.55 20.55 14.63
CA ARG A 429 -17.38 20.35 13.76
C ARG A 429 -17.72 19.83 12.37
N VAL A 430 -18.98 19.42 12.15
CA VAL A 430 -19.44 18.94 10.84
C VAL A 430 -19.44 20.09 9.84
N LEU A 431 -18.77 19.89 8.72
CA LEU A 431 -18.66 20.88 7.63
C LEU A 431 -20.02 21.11 6.97
N LYS A 432 -20.24 22.35 6.52
CA LYS A 432 -21.48 22.77 5.86
C LYS A 432 -21.28 22.81 4.35
N PRO A 433 -22.09 22.08 3.56
CA PRO A 433 -22.01 22.09 2.10
C PRO A 433 -22.30 23.46 1.51
N VAL A 434 -21.50 23.85 0.51
CA VAL A 434 -21.68 25.06 -0.28
C VAL A 434 -21.51 24.75 -1.77
N ASP A 435 -22.16 25.55 -2.62
CA ASP A 435 -21.96 25.52 -4.06
C ASP A 435 -20.64 26.25 -4.46
N LYS A 436 -20.31 26.22 -5.74
CA LYS A 436 -19.11 26.88 -6.30
C LYS A 436 -19.03 28.40 -6.06
N ASN A 437 -20.14 29.02 -5.70
CA ASN A 437 -20.24 30.46 -5.37
C ASN A 437 -20.19 30.70 -3.85
N GLY A 438 -20.03 29.64 -3.03
CA GLY A 438 -20.03 29.71 -1.59
C GLY A 438 -21.43 29.83 -0.97
N LYS A 439 -22.51 29.63 -1.73
CA LYS A 439 -23.89 29.66 -1.24
C LYS A 439 -24.20 28.32 -0.54
N PRO A 440 -24.79 28.34 0.66
CA PRO A 440 -25.18 27.13 1.37
C PRO A 440 -26.09 26.22 0.55
N ILE A 441 -25.78 24.93 0.52
CA ILE A 441 -26.61 23.89 -0.05
C ILE A 441 -27.52 23.35 1.07
N LYS A 442 -28.81 23.23 0.79
CA LYS A 442 -29.77 22.65 1.72
C LYS A 442 -29.64 21.14 1.72
N CYS A 443 -29.51 20.55 2.92
CA CYS A 443 -29.54 19.11 3.12
C CYS A 443 -30.69 18.74 4.07
N GLU A 444 -31.43 17.70 3.74
CA GLU A 444 -32.44 17.07 4.60
C GLU A 444 -31.89 15.68 5.00
N GLY A 445 -31.46 15.58 6.27
CA GLY A 445 -30.72 14.40 6.72
C GLY A 445 -29.43 14.20 5.90
N SER A 446 -29.30 13.02 5.30
CA SER A 446 -28.17 12.64 4.46
C SER A 446 -28.26 13.11 3.00
N LYS A 447 -29.41 13.64 2.57
CA LYS A 447 -29.63 14.07 1.18
C LYS A 447 -29.44 15.58 1.03
N CYS A 448 -28.59 15.97 0.10
CA CYS A 448 -28.33 17.38 -0.23
C CYS A 448 -28.90 17.73 -1.61
N GLU A 449 -29.27 19.01 -1.79
CA GLU A 449 -29.70 19.54 -3.08
C GLU A 449 -28.50 19.73 -4.02
N GLY A 450 -28.75 19.74 -5.33
CA GLY A 450 -27.72 19.96 -6.35
C GLY A 450 -26.77 18.80 -6.54
N ASP A 451 -25.51 19.11 -6.83
CA ASP A 451 -24.49 18.12 -7.19
C ASP A 451 -23.59 17.70 -6.02
N PHE A 452 -23.89 18.14 -4.80
CA PHE A 452 -23.14 17.76 -3.61
C PHE A 452 -23.67 16.45 -3.04
N ASP A 453 -22.76 15.50 -2.73
CA ASP A 453 -23.04 14.31 -1.96
C ASP A 453 -21.91 14.02 -0.96
N TRP A 454 -22.27 13.41 0.16
CA TRP A 454 -21.33 12.91 1.17
C TRP A 454 -20.59 11.68 0.66
N THR A 455 -19.50 11.31 1.29
CA THR A 455 -18.89 10.00 1.09
C THR A 455 -19.58 8.93 1.94
N TRP A 456 -19.66 7.73 1.38
CA TRP A 456 -20.31 6.58 2.02
C TRP A 456 -19.37 5.38 2.01
N THR A 457 -19.02 4.91 3.21
CA THR A 457 -18.11 3.78 3.38
C THR A 457 -16.79 3.92 2.61
N GLN A 458 -16.30 5.15 2.46
CA GLN A 458 -15.18 5.50 1.62
C GLN A 458 -13.86 4.85 2.04
N HIS A 459 -12.97 4.67 1.06
CA HIS A 459 -11.55 4.37 1.26
C HIS A 459 -10.69 5.55 0.90
N THR A 460 -9.63 5.72 1.66
CA THR A 460 -8.65 6.80 1.60
C THR A 460 -9.27 8.18 1.84
N ALA A 461 -8.43 9.08 2.28
CA ALA A 461 -8.68 10.52 2.34
C ALA A 461 -7.32 11.20 2.37
N PHE A 462 -6.92 11.81 1.26
CA PHE A 462 -5.61 12.43 1.11
C PHE A 462 -5.75 13.91 0.84
N LYS A 463 -5.03 14.73 1.62
CA LYS A 463 -4.87 16.15 1.36
C LYS A 463 -4.03 16.33 0.10
N ILE A 464 -4.45 17.20 -0.77
CA ILE A 464 -3.70 17.57 -1.97
C ILE A 464 -2.89 18.82 -1.65
N ASP A 465 -1.64 18.63 -1.24
CA ASP A 465 -0.78 19.70 -0.74
C ASP A 465 -0.52 20.79 -1.79
N GLU A 466 -0.27 20.41 -3.05
CA GLU A 466 0.00 21.34 -4.15
C GLU A 466 -1.19 22.23 -4.52
N LYS A 467 -2.40 21.80 -4.18
CA LYS A 467 -3.63 22.57 -4.42
C LYS A 467 -4.13 23.27 -3.16
N SER A 468 -3.61 22.91 -1.99
CA SER A 468 -4.00 23.44 -0.69
C SER A 468 -3.17 24.67 -0.33
N LYS A 469 -3.79 25.66 0.31
CA LYS A 469 -3.09 26.87 0.76
C LYS A 469 -3.80 27.52 1.94
N GLY A 470 -3.13 27.59 3.07
CA GLY A 470 -3.64 28.22 4.29
C GLY A 470 -4.94 27.54 4.77
N ASN A 471 -6.02 28.30 4.88
CA ASN A 471 -7.31 27.74 5.33
C ASN A 471 -8.07 26.93 4.27
N ILE A 472 -7.62 26.96 3.02
CA ILE A 472 -8.25 26.21 1.94
C ILE A 472 -7.45 24.96 1.66
N ILE A 473 -8.07 23.81 1.88
CA ILE A 473 -7.46 22.51 1.57
C ILE A 473 -8.34 21.72 0.61
N TYR A 474 -7.70 20.86 -0.16
CA TYR A 474 -8.36 19.90 -1.03
C TYR A 474 -8.13 18.49 -0.49
N VAL A 475 -9.19 17.68 -0.47
CA VAL A 475 -9.12 16.30 0.01
C VAL A 475 -9.75 15.39 -1.04
N SER A 476 -8.99 14.38 -1.49
CA SER A 476 -9.48 13.33 -2.38
C SER A 476 -9.97 12.12 -1.58
N ALA A 477 -10.95 11.40 -2.11
CA ALA A 477 -11.42 10.13 -1.53
C ALA A 477 -12.01 9.22 -2.60
N PHE A 478 -11.95 7.91 -2.38
CA PHE A 478 -12.74 6.94 -3.13
C PHE A 478 -14.01 6.62 -2.34
N ASP A 479 -15.14 7.09 -2.81
CA ASP A 479 -16.45 6.83 -2.22
C ASP A 479 -16.97 5.47 -2.72
N ASN A 480 -16.81 4.43 -1.90
CA ASN A 480 -17.25 3.07 -2.23
C ASN A 480 -18.76 3.01 -2.44
N GLY A 481 -19.52 3.73 -1.63
CA GLY A 481 -20.97 3.94 -1.83
C GLY A 481 -21.85 2.74 -1.53
N ASP A 482 -21.34 1.69 -0.89
CA ASP A 482 -22.08 0.47 -0.61
C ASP A 482 -23.14 0.64 0.49
N ALA A 483 -23.01 1.62 1.38
CA ALA A 483 -24.05 2.01 2.34
C ALA A 483 -24.51 3.46 2.13
N ARG A 484 -24.73 3.84 0.89
CA ARG A 484 -25.17 5.19 0.52
C ARG A 484 -26.47 5.58 1.19
N GLY A 485 -26.47 6.76 1.83
CA GLY A 485 -27.61 7.22 2.62
C GLY A 485 -27.87 6.38 3.88
N MET A 486 -26.86 5.64 4.37
CA MET A 486 -26.95 4.73 5.53
C MET A 486 -27.95 3.58 5.30
N GLU A 487 -28.13 3.18 4.06
CA GLU A 487 -28.98 2.06 3.69
C GLU A 487 -28.40 0.73 4.19
N GLN A 488 -29.26 -0.17 4.71
CA GLN A 488 -28.88 -1.41 5.36
C GLN A 488 -29.75 -2.59 4.95
N PRO A 489 -29.18 -3.76 4.66
CA PRO A 489 -27.75 -3.97 4.36
C PRO A 489 -27.39 -3.29 3.04
N PRO A 490 -26.12 -3.01 2.79
CA PRO A 490 -25.70 -2.50 1.49
C PRO A 490 -25.93 -3.57 0.41
N LEU A 491 -26.50 -3.15 -0.72
CA LEU A 491 -26.76 -4.02 -1.87
C LEU A 491 -25.83 -3.59 -3.02
N PRO A 492 -24.65 -4.21 -3.18
CA PRO A 492 -23.60 -3.77 -4.09
C PRO A 492 -24.04 -3.65 -5.56
N ASP A 493 -24.88 -4.58 -6.00
CA ASP A 493 -25.41 -4.63 -7.37
C ASP A 493 -26.32 -3.46 -7.74
N MET A 494 -26.81 -2.73 -6.75
CA MET A 494 -27.69 -1.57 -6.92
C MET A 494 -26.96 -0.23 -6.86
N LYS A 495 -25.65 -0.21 -6.61
CA LYS A 495 -24.89 0.99 -6.24
C LYS A 495 -23.88 1.38 -7.34
N TYR A 496 -23.31 2.53 -7.14
CA TYR A 496 -22.13 3.01 -7.86
C TYR A 496 -21.05 3.44 -6.86
N SER A 497 -19.80 3.37 -7.28
CA SER A 497 -18.68 4.01 -6.60
C SER A 497 -18.19 5.20 -7.41
N ARG A 498 -17.48 6.12 -6.75
CA ARG A 498 -16.92 7.30 -7.40
C ARG A 498 -15.63 7.77 -6.74
N GLY A 499 -14.72 8.31 -7.54
CA GLY A 499 -13.71 9.21 -7.02
C GLY A 499 -14.32 10.58 -6.78
N VAL A 500 -13.90 11.27 -5.73
CA VAL A 500 -14.39 12.60 -5.39
C VAL A 500 -13.27 13.46 -4.80
N ILE A 501 -13.31 14.77 -5.10
CA ILE A 501 -12.42 15.75 -4.49
C ILE A 501 -13.29 16.86 -3.88
N TYR A 502 -13.01 17.15 -2.62
CA TYR A 502 -13.63 18.23 -1.87
C TYR A 502 -12.64 19.36 -1.61
N LYS A 503 -13.14 20.60 -1.70
CA LYS A 503 -12.44 21.80 -1.26
C LYS A 503 -13.06 22.25 0.06
N ILE A 504 -12.23 22.39 1.07
CA ILE A 504 -12.65 22.71 2.44
C ILE A 504 -12.09 24.08 2.83
N ASP A 505 -12.96 24.99 3.26
CA ASP A 505 -12.56 26.21 3.95
C ASP A 505 -12.61 25.93 5.45
N GLN A 506 -11.45 25.62 6.03
CA GLN A 506 -11.30 25.25 7.44
C GLN A 506 -11.73 26.36 8.39
N LYS A 507 -11.55 27.63 7.99
CA LYS A 507 -11.94 28.80 8.81
C LYS A 507 -13.45 29.01 8.84
N LYS A 508 -14.13 28.81 7.70
CA LYS A 508 -15.59 28.95 7.62
C LYS A 508 -16.34 27.68 8.01
N GLY A 509 -15.65 26.55 8.08
CA GLY A 509 -16.27 25.24 8.32
C GLY A 509 -17.19 24.83 7.17
N THR A 510 -16.79 25.13 5.91
CA THR A 510 -17.58 24.82 4.72
C THR A 510 -16.86 23.88 3.78
N VAL A 511 -17.62 23.13 2.98
CA VAL A 511 -17.11 22.18 1.99
C VAL A 511 -17.83 22.32 0.66
N GLU A 512 -17.06 22.32 -0.42
CA GLU A 512 -17.49 22.32 -1.81
C GLU A 512 -17.04 21.03 -2.48
N GLN A 513 -17.91 20.32 -3.20
CA GLN A 513 -17.52 19.20 -4.05
C GLN A 513 -17.04 19.79 -5.40
N VAL A 514 -15.76 19.59 -5.74
CA VAL A 514 -15.14 20.24 -6.91
C VAL A 514 -14.90 19.29 -8.07
N TRP A 515 -14.87 17.99 -7.84
CA TRP A 515 -14.69 16.97 -8.86
C TRP A 515 -15.32 15.66 -8.42
N GLU A 516 -15.88 14.93 -9.37
CA GLU A 516 -16.31 13.54 -9.20
C GLU A 516 -16.27 12.77 -10.53
N TYR A 517 -16.08 11.46 -10.45
CA TYR A 517 -16.18 10.53 -11.56
C TYR A 517 -16.60 9.15 -11.09
N GLY A 518 -17.49 8.48 -11.82
CA GLY A 518 -17.86 7.07 -11.61
C GLY A 518 -19.37 6.80 -11.55
N LYS A 519 -20.20 7.79 -11.24
CA LYS A 519 -21.68 7.62 -11.22
C LYS A 519 -22.22 7.13 -12.57
N GLU A 520 -21.75 7.68 -13.65
CA GLU A 520 -22.13 7.36 -15.01
C GLU A 520 -21.71 5.94 -15.44
N ARG A 521 -20.74 5.36 -14.73
CA ARG A 521 -20.25 3.99 -14.96
C ARG A 521 -21.13 2.95 -14.25
N GLY A 522 -21.92 3.39 -13.27
CA GLY A 522 -22.79 2.53 -12.47
C GLY A 522 -22.06 1.33 -11.88
N HIS A 523 -22.71 0.17 -11.90
CA HIS A 523 -22.14 -1.06 -11.31
C HIS A 523 -20.82 -1.52 -11.97
N LYS A 524 -20.56 -1.18 -13.22
CA LYS A 524 -19.31 -1.57 -13.91
C LYS A 524 -18.05 -1.06 -13.20
N LEU A 525 -18.17 0.06 -12.47
CA LEU A 525 -17.08 0.64 -11.68
C LEU A 525 -17.31 0.48 -10.18
N PHE A 526 -18.42 -0.14 -9.77
CA PHE A 526 -18.73 -0.34 -8.37
C PHE A 526 -17.66 -1.18 -7.68
N SER A 527 -17.12 -0.65 -6.57
CA SER A 527 -16.13 -1.30 -5.73
C SER A 527 -16.54 -1.12 -4.28
N ALA A 528 -17.10 -2.14 -3.68
CA ALA A 528 -17.63 -2.09 -2.32
C ALA A 528 -16.56 -1.90 -1.24
N VAL A 529 -15.31 -2.28 -1.54
CA VAL A 529 -14.19 -2.28 -0.57
C VAL A 529 -12.92 -1.78 -1.23
N THR A 530 -11.95 -1.35 -0.42
CA THR A 530 -10.61 -0.95 -0.86
C THR A 530 -10.63 0.22 -1.85
N SER A 531 -9.67 0.33 -2.78
CA SER A 531 -9.60 1.42 -3.77
C SER A 531 -8.90 2.69 -3.28
N LEU A 532 -8.62 3.62 -4.18
CA LEU A 532 -8.08 4.93 -3.82
C LEU A 532 -8.34 6.00 -4.88
N VAL A 533 -8.21 7.26 -4.48
CA VAL A 533 -8.07 8.44 -5.36
C VAL A 533 -6.94 9.29 -4.82
N GLU A 534 -5.97 9.62 -5.67
CA GLU A 534 -4.82 10.43 -5.28
C GLU A 534 -4.39 11.39 -6.39
N TYR A 535 -4.03 12.61 -6.00
CA TYR A 535 -3.45 13.60 -6.90
C TYR A 535 -1.98 13.29 -7.20
N GLN A 536 -1.58 13.49 -8.44
CA GLN A 536 -0.23 13.25 -8.93
C GLN A 536 0.38 14.57 -9.45
N PRO A 537 1.33 15.17 -8.70
CA PRO A 537 1.85 16.50 -9.03
C PRO A 537 2.70 16.52 -10.30
N ASP A 538 3.31 15.43 -10.69
CA ASP A 538 4.20 15.33 -11.83
C ASP A 538 3.48 15.46 -13.19
N HIS A 539 2.21 15.10 -13.27
CA HIS A 539 1.37 15.23 -14.46
C HIS A 539 0.16 16.15 -14.25
N ASP A 540 0.06 16.82 -13.09
CA ASP A 540 -1.14 17.57 -12.70
C ASP A 540 -2.41 16.73 -12.95
N SER A 541 -2.45 15.54 -12.37
CA SER A 541 -3.47 14.52 -12.64
C SER A 541 -4.05 13.91 -11.38
N VAL A 542 -5.13 13.18 -11.54
CA VAL A 542 -5.80 12.41 -10.47
C VAL A 542 -5.78 10.95 -10.85
N ALA A 543 -5.04 10.14 -10.09
CA ALA A 543 -5.07 8.69 -10.20
C ALA A 543 -6.26 8.13 -9.40
N MET A 544 -7.00 7.21 -10.00
CA MET A 544 -8.13 6.53 -9.40
C MET A 544 -8.01 5.03 -9.65
N TYR A 545 -8.14 4.25 -8.61
CA TYR A 545 -8.18 2.78 -8.69
C TYR A 545 -9.48 2.24 -8.09
N SER A 546 -10.28 1.58 -8.92
CA SER A 546 -11.46 0.85 -8.48
C SER A 546 -11.10 -0.62 -8.34
N ALA A 547 -10.84 -1.05 -7.12
CA ALA A 547 -10.12 -2.29 -6.83
C ALA A 547 -10.95 -3.57 -6.96
N THR A 548 -12.27 -3.47 -6.80
CA THR A 548 -13.20 -4.60 -6.97
C THR A 548 -14.30 -4.27 -7.99
N ALA A 549 -13.93 -3.50 -9.03
CA ALA A 549 -14.87 -2.99 -10.03
C ALA A 549 -15.74 -4.08 -10.65
N GLY A 550 -17.07 -3.87 -10.60
CA GLY A 550 -18.06 -4.75 -11.21
C GLY A 550 -18.24 -6.10 -10.52
N ALA A 551 -17.64 -6.33 -9.35
CA ALA A 551 -17.82 -7.56 -8.59
C ALA A 551 -19.28 -7.77 -8.21
N GLN A 552 -19.76 -9.02 -8.34
CA GLN A 552 -21.07 -9.45 -7.85
C GLN A 552 -20.88 -10.39 -6.66
N TYR A 553 -21.77 -10.22 -5.68
CA TYR A 553 -21.71 -10.97 -4.43
C TYR A 553 -22.94 -11.88 -4.29
N ASP A 554 -22.74 -13.09 -3.80
CA ASP A 554 -23.81 -13.90 -3.27
C ASP A 554 -24.27 -13.27 -1.94
N LEU A 555 -25.52 -12.82 -1.90
CA LEU A 555 -26.09 -12.13 -0.73
C LEU A 555 -26.30 -13.03 0.50
N LYS A 556 -26.10 -14.34 0.38
CA LYS A 556 -26.19 -15.28 1.51
C LYS A 556 -24.81 -15.62 2.09
N THR A 557 -23.82 -15.72 1.24
CA THR A 557 -22.50 -16.23 1.62
C THR A 557 -21.42 -15.16 1.69
N GLY A 558 -21.62 -13.99 1.06
CA GLY A 558 -20.62 -12.95 0.94
C GLY A 558 -19.51 -13.24 -0.07
N ALA A 559 -19.60 -14.36 -0.77
CA ALA A 559 -18.61 -14.73 -1.74
C ALA A 559 -18.80 -13.97 -3.06
N PHE A 560 -17.73 -13.79 -3.82
CA PHE A 560 -17.82 -13.30 -5.18
C PHE A 560 -18.53 -14.34 -6.05
N VAL A 561 -19.58 -13.90 -6.74
CA VAL A 561 -20.28 -14.69 -7.78
C VAL A 561 -19.61 -14.50 -9.14
N SER A 562 -19.10 -13.29 -9.38
CA SER A 562 -18.25 -12.98 -10.52
C SER A 562 -16.96 -12.31 -10.05
N ALA A 563 -15.86 -12.63 -10.74
CA ALA A 563 -14.57 -12.01 -10.51
C ALA A 563 -14.64 -10.48 -10.71
N PRO A 564 -14.02 -9.69 -9.84
CA PRO A 564 -13.86 -8.26 -10.07
C PRO A 564 -12.93 -8.00 -11.26
N ASN A 565 -13.05 -6.83 -11.83
CA ASN A 565 -12.16 -6.30 -12.86
C ASN A 565 -11.50 -5.01 -12.36
N PRO A 566 -10.51 -5.09 -11.49
CA PRO A 566 -9.85 -3.91 -10.96
C PRO A 566 -9.43 -2.98 -12.08
N THR A 567 -9.73 -1.69 -11.94
CA THR A 567 -9.51 -0.72 -13.02
C THR A 567 -8.71 0.47 -12.53
N ILE A 568 -7.57 0.70 -13.17
CA ILE A 568 -6.73 1.89 -13.00
C ILE A 568 -7.21 2.94 -13.99
N MET A 569 -7.42 4.16 -13.51
CA MET A 569 -7.73 5.32 -14.31
C MET A 569 -6.87 6.49 -13.88
N GLU A 570 -6.50 7.37 -14.82
CA GLU A 570 -5.84 8.62 -14.51
C GLU A 570 -6.48 9.75 -15.33
N PHE A 571 -6.72 10.88 -14.69
CA PHE A 571 -7.43 12.02 -15.26
C PHE A 571 -6.55 13.27 -15.16
N ARG A 572 -6.53 14.13 -16.17
CA ARG A 572 -5.98 15.47 -16.00
C ARG A 572 -6.79 16.23 -14.97
N TRP A 573 -6.14 17.10 -14.22
CA TRP A 573 -6.81 17.88 -13.17
C TRP A 573 -8.06 18.60 -13.72
N GLY A 574 -9.19 18.38 -13.05
CA GLY A 574 -10.48 18.97 -13.40
C GLY A 574 -11.23 18.31 -14.57
N GLU A 575 -10.63 17.34 -15.26
CA GLU A 575 -11.30 16.60 -16.33
C GLU A 575 -11.99 15.32 -15.78
N THR A 576 -13.04 14.89 -16.49
CA THR A 576 -13.80 13.67 -16.21
C THR A 576 -13.66 12.62 -17.32
N THR A 577 -12.79 12.86 -18.30
CA THR A 577 -12.43 11.89 -19.32
C THR A 577 -11.10 11.24 -18.95
N PRO A 578 -11.03 9.92 -18.74
CA PRO A 578 -9.77 9.28 -18.42
C PRO A 578 -8.73 9.49 -19.52
N ALA A 579 -7.52 9.89 -19.14
CA ALA A 579 -6.33 9.88 -19.99
C ALA A 579 -5.71 8.48 -20.05
N VAL A 580 -5.84 7.73 -18.94
CA VAL A 580 -5.45 6.33 -18.85
C VAL A 580 -6.63 5.51 -18.34
N GLU A 581 -6.87 4.34 -18.94
CA GLU A 581 -7.77 3.30 -18.42
C GLU A 581 -7.16 1.92 -18.71
N ILE A 582 -6.79 1.21 -17.63
CA ILE A 582 -6.22 -0.15 -17.69
C ILE A 582 -7.03 -1.04 -16.76
N GLN A 583 -7.55 -2.13 -17.28
CA GLN A 583 -8.29 -3.13 -16.52
C GLN A 583 -7.40 -4.33 -16.20
N LEU A 584 -7.46 -4.79 -14.95
CA LEU A 584 -6.80 -6.00 -14.50
C LEU A 584 -7.79 -7.16 -14.47
N LYS A 585 -7.28 -8.38 -14.57
CA LYS A 585 -8.08 -9.61 -14.65
C LYS A 585 -7.51 -10.69 -13.74
N ASP A 586 -8.36 -11.58 -13.27
CA ASP A 586 -7.96 -12.72 -12.42
C ASP A 586 -7.29 -12.33 -11.10
N CYS A 587 -7.68 -11.19 -10.53
CA CYS A 587 -7.21 -10.72 -9.23
C CYS A 587 -8.28 -9.88 -8.51
N THR A 588 -8.13 -9.79 -7.21
CA THR A 588 -8.84 -8.82 -6.38
C THR A 588 -7.87 -7.71 -6.00
N GLY A 589 -8.24 -6.46 -6.28
CA GLY A 589 -7.40 -5.32 -5.99
C GLY A 589 -7.51 -4.85 -4.55
N TYR A 590 -6.44 -4.22 -4.09
CA TYR A 590 -6.44 -3.43 -2.86
C TYR A 590 -6.22 -1.95 -3.18
N GLN A 591 -5.05 -1.59 -3.68
CA GLN A 591 -4.70 -0.23 -4.13
C GLN A 591 -3.78 -0.28 -5.35
N ALA A 592 -3.73 0.79 -6.14
CA ALA A 592 -2.74 0.98 -7.18
C ALA A 592 -2.30 2.45 -7.21
N TRP A 593 -1.01 2.67 -7.34
CA TRP A 593 -0.35 3.97 -7.27
C TRP A 593 0.51 4.20 -8.50
N PRO A 594 0.56 5.40 -9.08
CA PRO A 594 1.65 5.75 -9.97
C PRO A 594 3.00 5.60 -9.28
N PHE A 595 3.95 4.97 -9.96
CA PHE A 595 5.28 4.70 -9.44
C PHE A 595 6.32 5.57 -10.12
N SER A 596 7.19 6.21 -9.36
CA SER A 596 8.21 7.14 -9.84
C SER A 596 9.61 6.51 -9.83
N LEU A 597 10.17 6.30 -11.03
CA LEU A 597 11.58 5.90 -11.19
C LEU A 597 12.55 6.98 -10.67
N LYS A 598 12.16 8.25 -10.81
CA LYS A 598 12.97 9.37 -10.30
C LYS A 598 13.08 9.32 -8.78
N LYS A 599 11.99 9.02 -8.07
CA LYS A 599 12.04 8.82 -6.62
C LYS A 599 12.90 7.59 -6.26
N ALA A 600 12.73 6.47 -6.98
CA ALA A 600 13.43 5.22 -6.68
C ALA A 600 14.95 5.28 -6.92
N PHE A 601 15.40 5.94 -7.98
CA PHE A 601 16.81 5.85 -8.41
C PHE A 601 17.51 7.21 -8.54
N GLY A 602 16.79 8.32 -8.61
CA GLY A 602 17.35 9.65 -8.87
C GLY A 602 17.57 10.51 -7.64
N GLN A 603 17.15 10.06 -6.46
CA GLN A 603 17.33 10.84 -5.23
C GLN A 603 18.79 10.82 -4.75
N GLU A 604 19.37 12.01 -4.61
CA GLU A 604 20.58 12.18 -3.82
C GLU A 604 20.16 12.46 -2.37
N ILE A 605 20.69 11.68 -1.44
CA ILE A 605 20.54 11.98 -0.02
C ILE A 605 21.23 13.31 0.22
N LYS A 606 20.48 14.37 0.50
CA LYS A 606 21.08 15.60 1.04
C LYS A 606 21.62 15.26 2.41
N ALA A 607 22.92 15.07 2.51
CA ALA A 607 23.60 14.97 3.79
C ALA A 607 23.22 16.20 4.62
N GLY A 608 22.48 16.00 5.72
CA GLY A 608 22.13 17.06 6.64
C GLY A 608 20.68 17.56 6.62
N ARG A 609 19.69 16.69 6.53
CA ARG A 609 18.41 17.02 7.15
C ARG A 609 18.56 16.76 8.67
N LYS A 610 18.86 17.87 9.39
CA LYS A 610 18.69 17.93 10.84
C LYS A 610 17.21 17.95 11.19
#